data_0c3b659c78e44a8e285e84186cab67e7
#
_entry.id   0c3b659c78e44a8e285e84186cab67e7
#
_cell.length_a   1.000
_cell.length_b   1.000
_cell.length_c   1.000
_cell.angle_alpha   90.00
_cell.angle_beta   90.00
_cell.angle_gamma   90.00
#
_symmetry.space_group_name_H-M   'P 1'
#
loop_
_entity.id
_entity.type
_entity.pdbx_description
1 polymer ?
#
loop_
_entity_poly.entity_id
_entity_poly.type
_entity_poly.pdbx_seq_one_letter_code
_entity_poly.pdbx_strand_id
1 'polypeptide(L)'
;MTYLQLQPHRSSVAHAGTMTAPGTGPRLDAPDLDSAVDALRAGGLRVSSARRLVLEALYGADGPVTAEQVADGLAGRLPRSDLASVYRNLETLEEIGLVRHFHLGHGPGLYAPTGTGEREYLVCASCGAVKAVDPDEMEPVRSEIRKRFGYEARFSHFPVLGSCPDCEGS
;
A
#
# COMPACT_ATOMS: atom_id res chain seq x y z
N MET A 1 0.84 -17.28 -39.23
CA MET A 1 0.67 -17.30 -37.76
C MET A 1 -0.73 -16.78 -37.48
N THR A 2 -1.63 -17.67 -37.13
CA THR A 2 -3.09 -17.45 -37.11
C THR A 2 -3.47 -16.95 -35.72
N TYR A 3 -3.93 -15.71 -35.66
CA TYR A 3 -4.54 -15.16 -34.44
C TYR A 3 -5.87 -15.85 -34.20
N LEU A 4 -5.96 -16.53 -33.06
CA LEU A 4 -7.21 -17.11 -32.58
C LEU A 4 -8.11 -15.94 -32.13
N GLN A 5 -9.14 -15.61 -32.88
CA GLN A 5 -10.18 -14.68 -32.49
C GLN A 5 -11.06 -15.34 -31.43
N LEU A 6 -10.87 -14.95 -30.17
CA LEU A 6 -11.80 -15.25 -29.08
C LEU A 6 -13.04 -14.35 -29.25
N GLN A 7 -14.15 -14.94 -29.65
CA GLN A 7 -15.45 -14.28 -29.67
C GLN A 7 -15.93 -13.99 -28.25
N PRO A 8 -16.55 -12.83 -27.98
CA PRO A 8 -17.09 -12.54 -26.66
C PRO A 8 -18.34 -13.39 -26.39
N HIS A 9 -18.25 -14.31 -25.46
CA HIS A 9 -19.41 -14.97 -24.89
C HIS A 9 -20.25 -13.95 -24.11
N ARG A 10 -21.41 -13.59 -24.66
CA ARG A 10 -22.48 -12.97 -23.90
C ARG A 10 -23.07 -14.00 -22.94
N SER A 11 -22.74 -13.88 -21.68
CA SER A 11 -23.50 -14.49 -20.58
C SER A 11 -23.91 -13.41 -19.62
N SER A 12 -25.19 -13.07 -19.71
CA SER A 12 -25.94 -12.28 -18.74
C SER A 12 -25.96 -13.02 -17.41
N VAL A 13 -25.27 -12.48 -16.40
CA VAL A 13 -25.60 -12.76 -14.99
C VAL A 13 -25.50 -11.44 -14.26
N ALA A 14 -26.67 -10.85 -14.01
CA ALA A 14 -26.83 -9.74 -13.08
C ALA A 14 -26.56 -10.26 -11.66
N HIS A 15 -25.43 -9.89 -11.11
CA HIS A 15 -25.23 -9.79 -9.67
C HIS A 15 -24.65 -8.42 -9.40
N ALA A 16 -25.53 -7.47 -9.12
CA ALA A 16 -25.19 -6.20 -8.52
C ALA A 16 -24.75 -6.43 -7.08
N GLY A 17 -23.53 -6.91 -6.91
CA GLY A 17 -22.78 -6.77 -5.68
C GLY A 17 -21.85 -5.58 -5.90
N THR A 18 -22.16 -4.46 -5.28
CA THR A 18 -21.27 -3.31 -5.22
C THR A 18 -20.00 -3.75 -4.49
N MET A 19 -18.99 -4.19 -5.25
CA MET A 19 -17.63 -4.31 -4.73
C MET A 19 -17.14 -2.88 -4.52
N THR A 20 -17.30 -2.38 -3.31
CA THR A 20 -16.63 -1.15 -2.88
C THR A 20 -15.14 -1.43 -2.95
N ALA A 21 -14.45 -0.80 -3.90
CA ALA A 21 -13.00 -0.87 -3.97
C ALA A 21 -12.45 -0.30 -2.65
N PRO A 22 -11.53 -0.99 -1.95
CA PRO A 22 -10.94 -0.47 -0.74
C PRO A 22 -10.23 0.85 -1.05
N GLY A 23 -10.53 1.91 -0.29
CA GLY A 23 -9.80 3.17 -0.31
C GLY A 23 -10.34 4.28 -1.22
N THR A 24 -11.66 4.42 -1.40
CA THR A 24 -12.27 5.59 -2.09
C THR A 24 -12.58 6.77 -1.17
N GLY A 25 -12.14 6.75 0.09
CA GLY A 25 -12.20 7.91 0.97
C GLY A 25 -11.23 9.02 0.52
N PRO A 26 -11.50 10.30 0.87
CA PRO A 26 -10.56 11.38 0.60
C PRO A 26 -9.24 11.04 1.31
N ARG A 27 -8.14 11.02 0.56
CA ARG A 27 -6.82 10.83 1.14
C ARG A 27 -6.49 12.05 2.00
N LEU A 28 -6.19 11.80 3.27
CA LEU A 28 -5.72 12.85 4.17
C LEU A 28 -4.21 12.98 3.99
N ASP A 29 -3.78 14.17 3.61
CA ASP A 29 -2.37 14.49 3.48
C ASP A 29 -1.80 14.78 4.88
N ALA A 30 -1.05 13.84 5.42
CA ALA A 30 -0.39 13.94 6.71
C ALA A 30 1.09 13.54 6.54
N PRO A 31 1.97 14.51 6.30
CA PRO A 31 3.38 14.23 6.00
C PRO A 31 4.17 13.71 7.21
N ASP A 32 3.68 13.93 8.40
CA ASP A 32 4.31 13.54 9.66
C ASP A 32 3.30 13.06 10.70
N LEU A 33 3.82 12.53 11.80
CA LEU A 33 3.03 11.99 12.92
C LEU A 33 2.08 13.02 13.53
N ASP A 34 2.54 14.25 13.72
CA ASP A 34 1.73 15.29 14.39
C ASP A 34 0.56 15.70 13.49
N SER A 35 0.81 15.87 12.20
CA SER A 35 -0.21 16.11 11.18
C SER A 35 -1.26 14.98 11.14
N ALA A 36 -0.83 13.73 11.25
CA ALA A 36 -1.73 12.57 11.29
C ALA A 36 -2.59 12.55 12.57
N VAL A 37 -2.02 12.91 13.71
CA VAL A 37 -2.74 13.03 14.99
C VAL A 37 -3.78 14.16 14.92
N ASP A 38 -3.43 15.28 14.29
CA ASP A 38 -4.36 16.41 14.13
C ASP A 38 -5.48 16.09 13.14
N ALA A 39 -5.18 15.38 12.06
CA ALA A 39 -6.19 14.88 11.13
C ALA A 39 -7.19 13.92 11.81
N LEU A 40 -6.72 13.03 12.70
CA LEU A 40 -7.60 12.19 13.51
C LEU A 40 -8.54 13.01 14.39
N ARG A 41 -8.02 14.01 15.10
CA ARG A 41 -8.81 14.89 15.96
C ARG A 41 -9.82 15.68 15.17
N ALA A 42 -9.43 16.24 14.02
CA ALA A 42 -10.32 16.96 13.12
C ALA A 42 -11.45 16.07 12.58
N GLY A 43 -11.16 14.79 12.34
CA GLY A 43 -12.16 13.77 11.97
C GLY A 43 -13.04 13.28 13.13
N GLY A 44 -12.90 13.85 14.34
CA GLY A 44 -13.68 13.45 15.52
C GLY A 44 -13.26 12.12 16.13
N LEU A 45 -12.11 11.58 15.73
CA LEU A 45 -11.61 10.30 16.22
C LEU A 45 -10.73 10.47 17.46
N ARG A 46 -10.95 9.60 18.44
CA ARG A 46 -10.11 9.58 19.63
C ARG A 46 -8.71 9.05 19.32
N VAL A 47 -7.68 9.80 19.72
CA VAL A 47 -6.28 9.36 19.68
C VAL A 47 -6.01 8.51 20.93
N SER A 48 -6.31 7.21 20.88
CA SER A 48 -5.95 6.27 21.95
C SER A 48 -4.45 5.97 21.91
N SER A 49 -3.91 5.50 23.05
CA SER A 49 -2.50 5.08 23.12
C SER A 49 -2.15 4.01 22.10
N ALA A 50 -3.05 3.04 21.87
CA ALA A 50 -2.86 2.00 20.86
C ALA A 50 -2.81 2.57 19.44
N ARG A 51 -3.71 3.52 19.10
CA ARG A 51 -3.72 4.16 17.78
C ARG A 51 -2.49 5.03 17.57
N ARG A 52 -2.08 5.77 18.59
CA ARG A 52 -0.85 6.56 18.55
C ARG A 52 0.37 5.69 18.29
N LEU A 53 0.48 4.55 18.98
CA LEU A 53 1.59 3.61 18.81
C LEU A 53 1.66 3.06 17.37
N VAL A 54 0.51 2.75 16.76
CA VAL A 54 0.45 2.34 15.35
C VAL A 54 0.95 3.45 14.43
N LEU A 55 0.54 4.70 14.65
CA LEU A 55 1.06 5.84 13.87
C LEU A 55 2.56 6.04 14.09
N GLU A 56 3.05 5.96 15.32
CA GLU A 56 4.49 6.06 15.64
C GLU A 56 5.28 4.98 14.89
N ALA A 57 4.75 3.76 14.79
CA ALA A 57 5.37 2.69 14.03
C ALA A 57 5.40 3.00 12.52
N LEU A 58 4.29 3.46 11.96
CA LEU A 58 4.19 3.76 10.53
C LEU A 58 5.09 4.91 10.09
N TYR A 59 5.12 6.00 10.87
CA TYR A 59 5.93 7.17 10.55
C TYR A 59 7.41 7.03 10.96
N GLY A 60 7.71 6.15 11.90
CA GLY A 60 9.08 5.86 12.33
C GLY A 60 9.76 4.74 11.55
N ALA A 61 9.07 4.09 10.63
CA ALA A 61 9.65 3.06 9.78
C ALA A 61 10.28 3.66 8.52
N ASP A 62 11.36 3.03 8.04
CA ASP A 62 12.05 3.43 6.81
C ASP A 62 11.30 3.02 5.53
N GLY A 63 10.12 2.41 5.66
CA GLY A 63 9.29 1.95 4.56
C GLY A 63 8.02 1.25 5.04
N PRO A 64 7.28 0.59 4.13
CA PRO A 64 6.07 -0.13 4.49
C PRO A 64 6.33 -1.24 5.49
N VAL A 65 5.41 -1.44 6.42
CA VAL A 65 5.50 -2.43 7.49
C VAL A 65 4.29 -3.35 7.52
N THR A 66 4.48 -4.58 8.03
CA THR A 66 3.36 -5.49 8.29
C THR A 66 2.72 -5.21 9.65
N ALA A 67 1.50 -5.69 9.85
CA ALA A 67 0.83 -5.60 11.15
C ALA A 67 1.61 -6.31 12.25
N GLU A 68 2.28 -7.43 11.93
CA GLU A 68 3.13 -8.20 12.84
C GLU A 68 4.36 -7.38 13.26
N GLN A 69 5.01 -6.68 12.33
CA GLN A 69 6.14 -5.80 12.64
C GLN A 69 5.73 -4.66 13.57
N VAL A 70 4.55 -4.08 13.34
CA VAL A 70 3.98 -3.06 14.23
C VAL A 70 3.69 -3.65 15.61
N ALA A 71 3.07 -4.83 15.69
CA ALA A 71 2.76 -5.51 16.96
C ALA A 71 4.02 -5.88 17.75
N ASP A 72 5.09 -6.28 17.06
CA ASP A 72 6.41 -6.57 17.69
C ASP A 72 7.20 -5.31 18.07
N GLY A 73 6.66 -4.12 17.78
CA GLY A 73 7.30 -2.85 18.14
C GLY A 73 8.49 -2.51 17.27
N LEU A 74 8.47 -2.83 15.97
CA LEU A 74 9.54 -2.55 15.00
C LEU A 74 10.92 -3.02 15.50
N ALA A 75 11.04 -4.30 15.81
CA ALA A 75 12.24 -4.92 16.36
C ALA A 75 12.72 -4.29 17.70
N GLY A 76 11.77 -3.95 18.56
CA GLY A 76 12.05 -3.43 19.93
C GLY A 76 12.28 -1.91 20.00
N ARG A 77 12.09 -1.18 18.91
CA ARG A 77 12.12 0.30 18.92
C ARG A 77 10.92 0.91 19.64
N LEU A 78 9.79 0.22 19.66
CA LEU A 78 8.55 0.61 20.30
C LEU A 78 8.02 -0.49 21.23
N PRO A 79 7.11 -0.17 22.17
CA PRO A 79 6.42 -1.18 22.98
C PRO A 79 5.64 -2.16 22.10
N ARG A 80 5.62 -3.44 22.51
CA ARG A 80 4.79 -4.46 21.86
C ARG A 80 3.31 -4.18 22.06
N SER A 81 2.51 -4.56 21.09
CA SER A 81 1.07 -4.38 21.06
C SER A 81 0.35 -5.70 20.75
N ASP A 82 -0.92 -5.78 21.12
CA ASP A 82 -1.79 -6.86 20.70
C ASP A 82 -2.07 -6.75 19.18
N LEU A 83 -1.83 -7.84 18.45
CA LEU A 83 -1.94 -7.90 17.00
C LEU A 83 -3.37 -7.58 16.51
N ALA A 84 -4.41 -8.07 17.20
CA ALA A 84 -5.79 -7.78 16.82
C ALA A 84 -6.13 -6.29 17.03
N SER A 85 -5.53 -5.65 18.04
CA SER A 85 -5.63 -4.21 18.25
C SER A 85 -4.92 -3.43 17.14
N VAL A 86 -3.76 -3.90 16.69
CA VAL A 86 -3.03 -3.29 15.57
C VAL A 86 -3.88 -3.32 14.30
N TYR A 87 -4.42 -4.48 13.91
CA TYR A 87 -5.28 -4.60 12.73
C TYR A 87 -6.48 -3.65 12.78
N ARG A 88 -7.24 -3.62 13.90
CA ARG A 88 -8.39 -2.70 14.05
C ARG A 88 -8.01 -1.23 13.91
N ASN A 89 -6.82 -0.85 14.37
CA ASN A 89 -6.36 0.53 14.20
C ASN A 89 -5.90 0.81 12.76
N LEU A 90 -5.21 -0.13 12.11
CA LEU A 90 -4.82 -0.01 10.70
C LEU A 90 -6.05 0.12 9.79
N GLU A 91 -7.08 -0.71 9.97
CA GLU A 91 -8.36 -0.62 9.25
C GLU A 91 -9.01 0.75 9.42
N THR A 92 -9.12 1.24 10.66
CA THR A 92 -9.66 2.59 10.93
C THR A 92 -8.85 3.69 10.23
N LEU A 93 -7.52 3.59 10.24
CA LEU A 93 -6.64 4.58 9.62
C LEU A 93 -6.72 4.51 8.08
N GLU A 94 -6.94 3.34 7.52
CA GLU A 94 -7.18 3.13 6.09
C GLU A 94 -8.53 3.71 5.67
N GLU A 95 -9.61 3.45 6.43
CA GLU A 95 -10.95 3.98 6.16
C GLU A 95 -10.99 5.50 6.07
N ILE A 96 -10.21 6.19 6.91
CA ILE A 96 -10.10 7.66 6.89
C ILE A 96 -9.03 8.19 5.94
N GLY A 97 -8.32 7.31 5.23
CA GLY A 97 -7.35 7.66 4.21
C GLY A 97 -5.99 8.14 4.73
N LEU A 98 -5.65 7.92 6.00
CA LEU A 98 -4.32 8.21 6.56
C LEU A 98 -3.28 7.14 6.27
N VAL A 99 -3.73 5.93 6.02
CA VAL A 99 -2.90 4.77 5.75
C VAL A 99 -3.35 4.11 4.46
N ARG A 100 -2.43 3.62 3.69
CA ARG A 100 -2.69 2.75 2.54
C ARG A 100 -2.22 1.35 2.84
N HIS A 101 -2.98 0.39 2.37
CA HIS A 101 -2.70 -1.02 2.45
C HIS A 101 -2.42 -1.58 1.05
N PHE A 102 -1.44 -2.45 0.92
CA PHE A 102 -1.13 -3.14 -0.32
C PHE A 102 -0.45 -4.48 -0.04
N HIS A 103 -0.49 -5.38 -1.02
CA HIS A 103 0.11 -6.71 -0.91
C HIS A 103 1.33 -6.84 -1.81
N LEU A 104 2.37 -7.47 -1.30
CA LEU A 104 3.53 -7.90 -2.07
C LEU A 104 3.36 -9.38 -2.41
N GLY A 105 2.84 -9.67 -3.60
CA GLY A 105 2.58 -11.05 -4.03
C GLY A 105 1.63 -11.79 -3.07
N HIS A 106 2.05 -12.96 -2.60
CA HIS A 106 1.32 -13.78 -1.64
C HIS A 106 1.75 -13.53 -0.18
N GLY A 107 2.54 -12.50 0.07
CA GLY A 107 3.00 -12.14 1.42
C GLY A 107 1.92 -11.45 2.26
N PRO A 108 2.26 -11.15 3.53
CA PRO A 108 1.39 -10.39 4.41
C PRO A 108 1.12 -8.99 3.84
N GLY A 109 -0.01 -8.40 4.25
CA GLY A 109 -0.34 -7.02 3.90
C GLY A 109 0.69 -6.04 4.46
N LEU A 110 1.03 -5.05 3.66
CA LEU A 110 1.92 -3.96 4.03
C LEU A 110 1.14 -2.66 4.18
N TYR A 111 1.53 -1.87 5.14
CA TYR A 111 0.91 -0.60 5.48
C TYR A 111 1.92 0.54 5.42
N ALA A 112 1.52 1.67 4.86
CA ALA A 112 2.32 2.88 4.80
C ALA A 112 1.44 4.12 4.97
N PRO A 113 1.96 5.24 5.52
CA PRO A 113 1.25 6.51 5.55
C PRO A 113 0.93 7.00 4.13
N THR A 114 -0.20 7.70 3.96
CA THR A 114 -0.58 8.30 2.67
C THR A 114 0.13 9.63 2.42
N GLY A 115 0.39 10.41 3.47
CA GLY A 115 0.96 11.76 3.38
C GLY A 115 2.48 11.84 3.22
N THR A 116 3.20 10.71 3.25
CA THR A 116 4.66 10.68 3.02
C THR A 116 5.05 10.73 1.54
N GLY A 117 4.14 11.19 0.70
CA GLY A 117 4.24 11.16 -0.76
C GLY A 117 3.72 9.85 -1.36
N GLU A 118 3.19 9.94 -2.58
CA GLU A 118 2.91 8.73 -3.33
C GLU A 118 4.23 8.06 -3.67
N ARG A 119 4.47 6.86 -3.15
CA ARG A 119 5.61 6.03 -3.51
C ARG A 119 5.13 4.81 -4.24
N GLU A 120 5.85 4.44 -5.26
CA GLU A 120 5.70 3.17 -5.96
C GLU A 120 6.79 2.22 -5.48
N TYR A 121 6.56 0.92 -5.56
CA TYR A 121 7.49 -0.05 -5.01
C TYR A 121 7.92 -1.06 -6.04
N LEU A 122 9.24 -1.30 -6.10
CA LEU A 122 9.82 -2.44 -6.80
C LEU A 122 10.16 -3.49 -5.75
N VAL A 123 9.80 -4.74 -6.03
CA VAL A 123 10.00 -5.84 -5.08
C VAL A 123 10.71 -6.99 -5.77
N CYS A 124 11.77 -7.46 -5.13
CA CYS A 124 12.47 -8.63 -5.59
C CYS A 124 11.72 -9.91 -5.20
N ALA A 125 11.32 -10.69 -6.19
CA ALA A 125 10.62 -11.95 -5.96
C ALA A 125 11.53 -13.03 -5.32
N SER A 126 12.86 -12.88 -5.45
CA SER A 126 13.82 -13.85 -4.94
C SER A 126 14.22 -13.61 -3.48
N CYS A 127 14.59 -12.36 -3.11
CA CYS A 127 15.07 -12.05 -1.77
C CYS A 127 14.12 -11.18 -0.94
N GLY A 128 12.99 -10.71 -1.52
CA GLY A 128 12.03 -9.87 -0.84
C GLY A 128 12.47 -8.41 -0.65
N ALA A 129 13.61 -8.00 -1.20
CA ALA A 129 14.07 -6.61 -1.10
C ALA A 129 13.04 -5.66 -1.73
N VAL A 130 12.72 -4.59 -1.02
CA VAL A 130 11.78 -3.55 -1.43
C VAL A 130 12.53 -2.26 -1.71
N LYS A 131 12.32 -1.69 -2.89
CA LYS A 131 12.82 -0.37 -3.26
C LYS A 131 11.62 0.57 -3.46
N ALA A 132 11.56 1.65 -2.67
CA ALA A 132 10.63 2.73 -2.90
C ALA A 132 11.18 3.64 -4.01
N VAL A 133 10.32 4.03 -4.94
CA VAL A 133 10.61 4.94 -6.04
C VAL A 133 9.57 6.05 -6.10
N ASP A 134 10.00 7.23 -6.47
CA ASP A 134 9.05 8.32 -6.68
C ASP A 134 8.23 8.09 -7.95
N PRO A 135 6.95 8.52 -7.98
CA PRO A 135 6.11 8.38 -9.17
C PRO A 135 6.73 8.99 -10.43
N ASP A 136 7.47 10.10 -10.29
CA ASP A 136 8.14 10.76 -11.41
C ASP A 136 9.26 9.88 -12.01
N GLU A 137 9.96 9.10 -11.18
CA GLU A 137 10.97 8.14 -11.67
C GLU A 137 10.34 6.99 -12.48
N MET A 138 9.05 6.69 -12.24
CA MET A 138 8.30 5.66 -12.96
C MET A 138 7.56 6.21 -14.20
N GLU A 139 7.52 7.52 -14.42
CA GLU A 139 6.83 8.10 -15.59
C GLU A 139 7.39 7.63 -16.94
N PRO A 140 8.70 7.44 -17.15
CA PRO A 140 9.19 6.84 -18.39
C PRO A 140 8.63 5.45 -18.67
N VAL A 141 8.46 4.61 -17.62
CA VAL A 141 7.88 3.27 -17.73
C VAL A 141 6.39 3.36 -18.11
N ARG A 142 5.63 4.23 -17.44
CA ARG A 142 4.22 4.49 -17.78
C ARG A 142 4.05 4.97 -19.21
N SER A 143 4.89 5.93 -19.61
CA SER A 143 4.89 6.48 -20.97
C SER A 143 5.13 5.40 -22.03
N GLU A 144 6.07 4.49 -21.79
CA GLU A 144 6.36 3.40 -22.73
C GLU A 144 5.20 2.39 -22.80
N ILE A 145 4.56 2.07 -21.68
CA ILE A 145 3.35 1.22 -21.66
C ILE A 145 2.21 1.89 -22.45
N ARG A 146 1.98 3.19 -22.21
CA ARG A 146 0.97 3.96 -22.95
C ARG A 146 1.24 3.96 -24.44
N LYS A 147 2.48 4.21 -24.84
CA LYS A 147 2.90 4.27 -26.23
C LYS A 147 2.75 2.93 -26.95
N ARG A 148 3.15 1.83 -26.32
CA ARG A 148 3.14 0.49 -26.95
C ARG A 148 1.80 -0.18 -26.92
N PHE A 149 1.06 -0.02 -25.84
CA PHE A 149 -0.14 -0.82 -25.54
C PHE A 149 -1.41 0.02 -25.42
N GLY A 150 -1.33 1.35 -25.36
CA GLY A 150 -2.48 2.25 -25.16
C GLY A 150 -3.07 2.20 -23.76
N TYR A 151 -2.36 1.65 -22.78
CA TYR A 151 -2.84 1.49 -21.41
C TYR A 151 -2.25 2.54 -20.49
N GLU A 152 -3.09 3.12 -19.60
CA GLU A 152 -2.65 3.96 -18.48
C GLU A 152 -2.26 3.07 -17.30
N ALA A 153 -0.95 2.86 -17.12
CA ALA A 153 -0.44 2.04 -16.03
C ALA A 153 -0.48 2.80 -14.70
N ARG A 154 -0.87 2.10 -13.62
CA ARG A 154 -0.87 2.60 -12.25
C ARG A 154 -0.18 1.59 -11.35
N PHE A 155 0.89 2.01 -10.68
CA PHE A 155 1.67 1.16 -9.78
C PHE A 155 1.44 1.48 -8.30
N SER A 156 0.47 2.36 -8.00
CA SER A 156 0.19 2.84 -6.64
C SER A 156 -0.44 1.78 -5.72
N HIS A 157 -1.05 0.74 -6.28
CA HIS A 157 -1.74 -0.30 -5.51
C HIS A 157 -0.99 -1.63 -5.49
N PHE A 158 -0.30 -1.96 -6.57
CA PHE A 158 0.51 -3.17 -6.69
C PHE A 158 1.95 -2.80 -6.99
N PRO A 159 2.93 -3.42 -6.30
CA PRO A 159 4.33 -3.23 -6.61
C PRO A 159 4.67 -3.86 -7.95
N VAL A 160 5.72 -3.37 -8.58
CA VAL A 160 6.34 -4.04 -9.72
C VAL A 160 7.23 -5.15 -9.18
N LEU A 161 6.92 -6.40 -9.55
CA LEU A 161 7.69 -7.57 -9.18
C LEU A 161 8.79 -7.84 -10.20
N GLY A 162 9.97 -8.17 -9.74
CA GLY A 162 11.13 -8.51 -10.60
C GLY A 162 12.25 -9.13 -9.79
N SER A 163 13.45 -9.18 -10.35
CA SER A 163 14.67 -9.55 -9.66
C SER A 163 15.50 -8.31 -9.39
N CYS A 164 16.10 -8.19 -8.20
CA CYS A 164 17.04 -7.10 -7.93
C CYS A 164 18.41 -7.43 -8.57
N PRO A 165 19.29 -6.43 -8.75
CA PRO A 165 20.61 -6.64 -9.36
C PRO A 165 21.43 -7.72 -8.66
N ASP A 166 21.32 -7.84 -7.32
CA ASP A 166 22.05 -8.83 -6.53
C ASP A 166 21.55 -10.28 -6.78
N CYS A 167 20.29 -10.43 -7.21
CA CYS A 167 19.68 -11.74 -7.48
C CYS A 167 19.66 -12.10 -8.98
N GLU A 168 19.79 -11.14 -9.87
CA GLU A 168 19.77 -11.38 -11.33
C GLU A 168 21.08 -12.02 -11.83
N GLY A 169 22.17 -11.93 -11.05
CA GLY A 169 23.49 -12.48 -11.36
C GLY A 169 23.81 -13.82 -10.66
N SER A 170 22.82 -14.48 -10.04
CA SER A 170 23.05 -15.71 -9.25
C SER A 170 22.44 -16.94 -9.93
#